data_36e4c6604bcc0db5a3462f061cbbc087
#
_entry.id   36e4c6604bcc0db5a3462f061cbbc087
#
_cell.length_a   1.000
_cell.length_b   1.000
_cell.length_c   1.000
_cell.angle_alpha   90.00
_cell.angle_beta   90.00
_cell.angle_gamma   90.00
#
_symmetry.space_group_name_H-M   'P 1'
#
loop_
_entity.id
_entity.type
_entity.pdbx_description
1 polymer ?
#
loop_
_entity_poly.entity_id
_entity_poly.type
_entity_poly.pdbx_seq_one_letter_code
_entity_poly.pdbx_strand_id
1 'polypeptide(L)'
;MLILYTGTKCPKCPPARKILREVAKELDWVEGKDFVEKLIDGADLKPGEMKLEGEKYNLVTSVEEIIPDKTPAALVGEDFSLEALMYQIASTPSFIIDEEPVFISQIPTKEELIKAVKERV
;
A
#
# COMPACT_ATOMS: atom_id res chain seq x y z
N MET A 1 8.59 6.48 -5.32
CA MET A 1 7.96 5.27 -4.75
C MET A 1 6.46 5.49 -4.60
N LEU A 2 5.68 4.47 -4.87
CA LEU A 2 4.24 4.50 -4.64
C LEU A 2 3.93 3.93 -3.26
N ILE A 3 3.08 4.63 -2.50
CA ILE A 3 2.63 4.17 -1.19
C ILE A 3 1.13 3.96 -1.26
N LEU A 4 0.66 2.76 -0.88
CA LEU A 4 -0.76 2.47 -0.73
C LEU A 4 -1.08 2.43 0.77
N TYR A 5 -1.90 3.37 1.22
CA TYR A 5 -2.40 3.36 2.59
C TYR A 5 -3.69 2.56 2.65
N THR A 6 -3.74 1.56 3.52
CA THR A 6 -4.91 0.69 3.69
C THR A 6 -5.25 0.53 5.17
N GLY A 7 -6.35 -0.14 5.44
CA GLY A 7 -6.78 -0.49 6.79
C GLY A 7 -7.14 -1.97 6.85
N THR A 8 -7.10 -2.53 8.04
CA THR A 8 -7.42 -3.95 8.24
C THR A 8 -8.91 -4.25 8.11
N LYS A 9 -9.75 -3.23 8.24
CA LYS A 9 -11.22 -3.37 8.17
C LYS A 9 -11.84 -2.58 7.02
N CYS A 10 -11.06 -2.29 6.00
CA CYS A 10 -11.51 -1.49 4.88
C CYS A 10 -12.06 -2.38 3.76
N PRO A 11 -13.36 -2.29 3.42
CA PRO A 11 -13.94 -3.15 2.37
C PRO A 11 -13.45 -2.82 0.97
N LYS A 12 -12.91 -1.62 0.75
CA LYS A 12 -12.37 -1.21 -0.55
C LYS A 12 -10.90 -1.53 -0.72
N CYS A 13 -10.20 -1.91 0.34
CA CYS A 13 -8.77 -2.15 0.27
C CYS A 13 -8.38 -3.42 -0.50
N PRO A 14 -9.09 -4.55 -0.42
CA PRO A 14 -8.73 -5.73 -1.21
C PRO A 14 -8.67 -5.49 -2.71
N PRO A 15 -9.69 -4.87 -3.34
CA PRO A 15 -9.58 -4.57 -4.77
C PRO A 15 -8.46 -3.58 -5.09
N ALA A 16 -8.19 -2.60 -4.21
CA ALA A 16 -7.08 -1.68 -4.41
C ALA A 16 -5.73 -2.40 -4.35
N ARG A 17 -5.56 -3.32 -3.39
CA ARG A 17 -4.35 -4.14 -3.30
C ARG A 17 -4.14 -4.96 -4.56
N LYS A 18 -5.21 -5.57 -5.06
CA LYS A 18 -5.14 -6.39 -6.27
C LYS A 18 -4.69 -5.57 -7.47
N ILE A 19 -5.24 -4.39 -7.65
CA ILE A 19 -4.88 -3.51 -8.74
C ILE A 19 -3.41 -3.10 -8.64
N LEU A 20 -2.96 -2.74 -7.45
CA LEU A 20 -1.55 -2.38 -7.24
C LEU A 20 -0.63 -3.54 -7.60
N ARG A 21 -0.96 -4.77 -7.19
CA ARG A 21 -0.14 -5.95 -7.50
C ARG A 21 -0.12 -6.24 -9.00
N GLU A 22 -1.23 -6.05 -9.70
CA GLU A 22 -1.29 -6.22 -11.15
C GLU A 22 -0.42 -5.19 -11.87
N VAL A 23 -0.47 -3.93 -11.44
CA VAL A 23 0.36 -2.87 -12.02
C VAL A 23 1.84 -3.13 -11.72
N ALA A 24 2.16 -3.53 -10.50
CA ALA A 24 3.54 -3.84 -10.12
C ALA A 24 4.12 -4.97 -10.97
N LYS A 25 3.32 -6.00 -11.25
CA LYS A 25 3.74 -7.11 -12.09
C LYS A 25 3.97 -6.67 -13.53
N GLU A 26 3.08 -5.82 -14.05
CA GLU A 26 3.19 -5.32 -15.42
C GLU A 26 4.39 -4.39 -15.59
N LEU A 27 4.71 -3.60 -14.59
CA LEU A 27 5.83 -2.66 -14.64
C LEU A 27 7.14 -3.22 -14.08
N ASP A 28 7.16 -4.51 -13.73
CA ASP A 28 8.32 -5.18 -13.11
C ASP A 28 8.79 -4.47 -11.84
N TRP A 29 7.86 -3.99 -11.04
CA TRP A 29 8.18 -3.32 -9.78
C TRP A 29 8.58 -4.30 -8.69
N VAL A 30 9.53 -3.89 -7.87
CA VAL A 30 10.00 -4.65 -6.72
C VAL A 30 9.40 -4.03 -5.45
N GLU A 31 8.71 -4.87 -4.68
CA GLU A 31 8.13 -4.43 -3.42
C GLU A 31 9.21 -3.99 -2.43
N GLY A 32 9.00 -2.86 -1.78
CA GLY A 32 9.98 -2.26 -0.88
C GLY A 32 10.90 -1.29 -1.57
N LYS A 33 11.01 -1.35 -2.90
CA LYS A 33 11.85 -0.45 -3.69
C LYS A 33 11.00 0.50 -4.52
N ASP A 34 10.00 -0.03 -5.24
CA ASP A 34 9.16 0.76 -6.13
C ASP A 34 7.81 1.10 -5.51
N PHE A 35 7.32 0.26 -4.62
CA PHE A 35 6.04 0.47 -3.95
C PHE A 35 6.03 -0.22 -2.58
N VAL A 36 5.15 0.27 -1.69
CA VAL A 36 4.89 -0.34 -0.38
C VAL A 36 3.43 -0.15 -0.02
N GLU A 37 2.92 -1.03 0.83
CA GLU A 37 1.60 -0.87 1.46
C GLU A 37 1.82 -0.57 2.94
N LYS A 38 1.12 0.43 3.47
CA LYS A 38 1.18 0.81 4.89
C LYS A 38 -0.20 0.72 5.51
N LEU A 39 -0.30 0.03 6.64
CA LEU A 39 -1.56 -0.09 7.38
C LEU A 39 -1.68 1.06 8.37
N ILE A 40 -2.65 1.95 8.16
CA ILE A 40 -2.82 3.11 9.04
C ILE A 40 -3.39 2.75 10.41
N ASP A 41 -4.05 1.60 10.52
CA ASP A 41 -4.60 1.09 11.77
C ASP A 41 -3.78 -0.07 12.33
N GLY A 42 -2.53 -0.19 11.91
CA GLY A 42 -1.66 -1.30 12.28
C GLY A 42 -0.80 -1.06 13.52
N ALA A 43 -1.02 0.03 14.28
CA ALA A 43 -0.17 0.38 15.41
C ALA A 43 -0.09 -0.73 16.47
N ASP A 44 -1.20 -1.46 16.68
CA ASP A 44 -1.28 -2.53 17.66
C ASP A 44 -0.95 -3.91 17.10
N LEU A 45 -0.63 -3.99 15.82
CA LEU A 45 -0.31 -5.26 15.18
C LEU A 45 1.17 -5.58 15.36
N LYS A 46 1.45 -6.86 15.55
CA LYS A 46 2.83 -7.34 15.71
C LYS A 46 3.40 -7.79 14.35
N PRO A 47 4.71 -7.62 14.11
CA PRO A 47 5.34 -8.18 12.92
C PRO A 47 5.14 -9.69 12.83
N GLY A 48 5.00 -10.20 11.61
CA GLY A 48 4.81 -11.61 11.35
C GLY A 48 3.72 -11.84 10.31
N GLU A 49 3.41 -13.11 10.05
CA GLU A 49 2.39 -13.46 9.10
C GLU A 49 0.98 -13.20 9.65
N MET A 50 0.15 -12.60 8.83
CA MET A 50 -1.24 -12.34 9.15
C MET A 50 -2.08 -12.48 7.89
N LYS A 51 -3.32 -12.92 8.04
CA LYS A 51 -4.26 -12.92 6.92
C LYS A 51 -5.03 -11.60 6.90
N LEU A 52 -4.95 -10.90 5.78
CA LEU A 52 -5.74 -9.71 5.51
C LEU A 52 -6.78 -10.12 4.45
N GLU A 53 -8.02 -10.27 4.90
CA GLU A 53 -9.14 -10.58 4.01
C GLU A 53 -8.92 -11.84 3.17
N GLY A 54 -8.41 -12.90 3.81
CA GLY A 54 -8.22 -14.20 3.19
C GLY A 54 -6.87 -14.42 2.54
N GLU A 55 -6.05 -13.38 2.41
CA GLU A 55 -4.71 -13.49 1.83
C GLU A 55 -3.64 -13.33 2.90
N LYS A 56 -2.57 -14.12 2.77
CA LYS A 56 -1.45 -14.01 3.70
C LYS A 56 -0.59 -12.80 3.39
N TYR A 57 -0.32 -12.04 4.43
CA TYR A 57 0.60 -10.90 4.38
C TYR A 57 1.68 -11.08 5.44
N ASN A 58 2.86 -10.57 5.14
CA ASN A 58 3.95 -10.51 6.11
C ASN A 58 4.01 -9.08 6.64
N LEU A 59 3.69 -8.90 7.93
CA LEU A 59 3.72 -7.59 8.55
C LEU A 59 5.15 -7.27 8.98
N VAL A 60 5.66 -6.15 8.51
CA VAL A 60 7.03 -5.71 8.78
C VAL A 60 7.00 -4.29 9.33
N THR A 61 8.06 -3.90 10.04
CA THR A 61 8.16 -2.57 10.62
C THR A 61 9.04 -1.62 9.80
N SER A 62 9.81 -2.16 8.86
CA SER A 62 10.67 -1.36 8.00
C SER A 62 10.72 -1.93 6.59
N VAL A 63 11.05 -1.07 5.63
CA VAL A 63 11.16 -1.46 4.22
C VAL A 63 12.23 -2.52 4.01
N GLU A 64 13.30 -2.47 4.78
CA GLU A 64 14.43 -3.41 4.66
C GLU A 64 14.02 -4.85 5.01
N GLU A 65 12.95 -5.04 5.76
CA GLU A 65 12.45 -6.37 6.12
C GLU A 65 11.62 -7.01 5.01
N ILE A 66 11.27 -6.27 3.97
CA ILE A 66 10.48 -6.78 2.86
C ILE A 66 11.33 -7.68 1.99
N ILE A 67 10.84 -8.91 1.75
CA ILE A 67 11.50 -9.87 0.88
C ILE A 67 10.69 -9.94 -0.42
N PRO A 68 11.20 -9.41 -1.54
CA PRO A 68 10.51 -9.49 -2.82
C PRO A 68 10.25 -10.94 -3.24
N ASP A 69 9.20 -11.15 -4.00
CA ASP A 69 8.80 -12.46 -4.55
C ASP A 69 8.35 -13.50 -3.51
N LYS A 70 8.18 -13.06 -2.27
CA LYS A 70 7.57 -13.89 -1.23
C LYS A 70 6.15 -13.41 -0.94
N THR A 71 5.62 -13.79 0.22
CA THR A 71 4.31 -13.33 0.68
C THR A 71 4.28 -11.80 0.64
N PRO A 72 3.21 -11.19 0.10
CA PRO A 72 3.10 -9.74 0.11
C PRO A 72 3.30 -9.15 1.50
N ALA A 73 3.97 -8.02 1.58
CA ALA A 73 4.27 -7.37 2.84
C ALA A 73 3.41 -6.13 3.04
N ALA A 74 3.12 -5.83 4.30
CA ALA A 74 2.47 -4.58 4.68
C ALA A 74 3.22 -4.01 5.87
N LEU A 75 3.50 -2.71 5.84
CA LEU A 75 4.18 -2.05 6.94
C LEU A 75 3.19 -1.70 8.05
N VAL A 76 3.59 -1.96 9.29
CA VAL A 76 2.83 -1.60 10.48
C VAL A 76 3.68 -0.72 11.36
N GLY A 77 3.05 0.24 12.04
CA GLY A 77 3.76 1.14 12.93
C GLY A 77 2.85 2.22 13.47
N GLU A 78 3.31 2.90 14.53
CA GLU A 78 2.51 3.92 15.20
C GLU A 78 2.37 5.20 14.39
N ASP A 79 3.34 5.49 13.51
CA ASP A 79 3.41 6.77 12.82
C ASP A 79 2.64 6.84 11.51
N PHE A 80 2.12 5.72 11.01
CA PHE A 80 1.50 5.71 9.69
C PHE A 80 0.16 6.44 9.65
N SER A 81 -0.60 6.42 10.74
CA SER A 81 -1.85 7.20 10.80
C SER A 81 -1.55 8.70 10.81
N LEU A 82 -0.49 9.11 11.49
CA LEU A 82 -0.05 10.51 11.51
C LEU A 82 0.48 10.92 10.15
N GLU A 83 1.28 10.07 9.51
CA GLU A 83 1.80 10.30 8.16
C GLU A 83 0.67 10.48 7.16
N ALA A 84 -0.37 9.63 7.22
CA ALA A 84 -1.54 9.75 6.37
C ALA A 84 -2.25 11.10 6.61
N LEU A 85 -2.35 11.52 7.86
CA LEU A 85 -2.94 12.80 8.20
C LEU A 85 -2.14 13.97 7.63
N MET A 86 -0.82 13.87 7.60
CA MET A 86 0.05 14.88 7.00
C MET A 86 -0.17 15.02 5.50
N TYR A 87 -0.54 13.93 4.82
CA TYR A 87 -0.94 13.97 3.41
C TYR A 87 -2.41 14.34 3.23
N GLN A 88 -3.11 14.70 4.31
CA GLN A 88 -4.53 15.03 4.30
C GLN A 88 -5.42 13.88 3.82
N ILE A 89 -5.01 12.66 4.14
CA ILE A 89 -5.76 11.46 3.79
C ILE A 89 -6.79 11.19 4.88
N ALA A 90 -8.07 11.33 4.54
CA ALA A 90 -9.16 11.11 5.49
C ALA A 90 -9.65 9.67 5.53
N SER A 91 -9.36 8.87 4.50
CA SER A 91 -9.88 7.52 4.41
C SER A 91 -8.98 6.64 3.54
N THR A 92 -9.24 5.35 3.55
CA THR A 92 -8.51 4.35 2.76
C THR A 92 -9.45 3.67 1.77
N PRO A 93 -8.95 3.10 0.67
CA PRO A 93 -7.55 3.07 0.23
C PRO A 93 -7.11 4.42 -0.36
N SER A 94 -5.83 4.75 -0.23
CA SER A 94 -5.27 5.97 -0.81
C SER A 94 -3.92 5.69 -1.43
N PHE A 95 -3.69 6.21 -2.63
CA PHE A 95 -2.46 6.03 -3.39
C PHE A 95 -1.67 7.34 -3.38
N ILE A 96 -0.44 7.27 -2.91
CA ILE A 96 0.51 8.38 -2.89
C ILE A 96 1.64 8.04 -3.87
N ILE A 97 1.88 8.90 -4.84
CA ILE A 97 2.95 8.69 -5.82
C ILE A 97 3.92 9.85 -5.70
N ASP A 98 5.20 9.53 -5.39
CA ASP A 98 6.26 10.51 -5.21
C ASP A 98 5.85 11.65 -4.28
N GLU A 99 5.32 11.27 -3.11
CA GLU A 99 4.90 12.19 -2.06
C GLU A 99 3.68 13.04 -2.40
N GLU A 100 2.97 12.72 -3.49
CA GLU A 100 1.76 13.42 -3.90
C GLU A 100 0.54 12.51 -3.80
N PRO A 101 -0.51 12.90 -3.04
CA PRO A 101 -1.76 12.13 -3.03
C PRO A 101 -2.44 12.19 -4.39
N VAL A 102 -2.73 11.03 -4.98
CA VAL A 102 -3.32 10.95 -6.33
C VAL A 102 -4.73 10.40 -6.28
N PHE A 103 -4.92 9.27 -5.60
CA PHE A 103 -6.24 8.66 -5.43
C PHE A 103 -6.52 8.56 -3.94
N ILE A 104 -7.54 9.25 -3.47
CA ILE A 104 -7.93 9.26 -2.06
C ILE A 104 -9.31 8.64 -1.93
N SER A 105 -9.39 7.55 -1.15
CA SER A 105 -10.63 6.80 -0.95
C SER A 105 -11.25 6.31 -2.26
N GLN A 106 -10.40 6.04 -3.26
CA GLN A 106 -10.83 5.63 -4.59
C GLN A 106 -10.09 4.36 -5.01
N ILE A 107 -10.76 3.53 -5.79
CA ILE A 107 -10.15 2.36 -6.41
C ILE A 107 -9.96 2.70 -7.89
N PRO A 108 -8.72 3.05 -8.30
CA PRO A 108 -8.48 3.36 -9.71
C PRO A 108 -8.56 2.10 -10.54
N THR A 109 -8.79 2.26 -11.86
CA THR A 109 -8.58 1.15 -12.77
C THR A 109 -7.08 0.96 -12.95
N LYS A 110 -6.69 -0.20 -13.48
CA LYS A 110 -5.30 -0.50 -13.79
C LYS A 110 -4.71 0.57 -14.71
N GLU A 111 -5.45 0.95 -15.75
CA GLU A 111 -5.01 1.96 -16.71
C GLU A 111 -4.86 3.33 -16.06
N GLU A 112 -5.79 3.71 -15.18
CA GLU A 112 -5.71 4.98 -14.47
C GLU A 112 -4.48 5.04 -13.56
N LEU A 113 -4.17 3.95 -12.88
CA LEU A 113 -3.00 3.91 -12.00
C LEU A 113 -1.71 3.98 -12.80
N ILE A 114 -1.61 3.23 -13.90
CA ILE A 114 -0.43 3.25 -14.77
C ILE A 114 -0.23 4.64 -15.35
N LYS A 115 -1.29 5.28 -15.81
CA LYS A 115 -1.22 6.64 -16.35
C LYS A 115 -0.73 7.63 -15.28
N ALA A 116 -1.25 7.55 -14.07
CA ALA A 116 -0.84 8.42 -12.99
C ALA A 116 0.65 8.26 -12.65
N VAL A 117 1.14 7.02 -12.65
CA VAL A 117 2.56 6.73 -12.42
C VAL A 117 3.43 7.35 -13.52
N LYS A 118 3.04 7.15 -14.79
CA LYS A 118 3.82 7.65 -15.93
C LYS A 118 3.85 9.17 -16.01
N GLU A 119 2.81 9.83 -15.54
CA GLU A 119 2.76 11.30 -15.53
C GLU A 119 3.70 11.91 -14.49
N ARG A 120 4.13 11.13 -13.49
CA ARG A 120 4.93 11.62 -12.37
C ARG A 120 6.37 11.13 -12.37
N VAL A 121 6.71 10.26 -13.27
CA VAL A 121 8.07 9.71 -13.37
C VAL A 121 8.81 10.32 -14.56
#